data_c63f04027b4a666460b6c56e94b0880e
#
_entry.id   c63f04027b4a666460b6c56e94b0880e
#
_cell.length_a   1.000
_cell.length_b   1.000
_cell.length_c   1.000
_cell.angle_alpha   90.00
_cell.angle_beta   90.00
_cell.angle_gamma   90.00
#
_symmetry.space_group_name_H-M   'P 1'
#
loop_
_entity.id
_entity.type
_entity.pdbx_description
1 polymer ?
#
loop_
_entity_poly.entity_id
_entity_poly.type
_entity_poly.pdbx_seq_one_letter_code
_entity_poly.pdbx_strand_id
1 'polypeptide(L)'
;MFHRFMIGDIAAMMISDGPLRLARPHRIFQSVDPAALADALTHAGQVPDRILVEQNCLLLETGGKRALFDNGMGTDTMFGTESGRLLANMREAGVDPASIDALVLTHAHSDHCWGTMGDDGTPNFPNATIYMAEAELDFWGEAGNPAQDEISQRGVQKHLLPLRERIVTIRDRQSFLPGVQAWLTPGHTPGHLAFLIDGGACLTGDVAFHDPLSYLYPEARCAYDTEPEVGVETRRIMLNRLVDERLGVIGYHHPWPGLGRVERFRDSYRFIAGA
;
A
#
# COMPACT_ATOMS: atom_id res chain seq x y z
N MET A 1 10.53 -6.07 -12.75
CA MET A 1 9.96 -4.87 -13.40
C MET A 1 10.13 -3.67 -12.48
N PHE A 2 10.67 -2.55 -13.01
CA PHE A 2 10.88 -1.31 -12.23
C PHE A 2 10.72 -0.09 -13.13
N HIS A 3 10.39 1.08 -12.52
CA HIS A 3 10.20 2.36 -13.20
C HIS A 3 10.83 3.50 -12.40
N ARG A 4 11.77 4.27 -13.01
CA ARG A 4 12.44 5.42 -12.37
C ARG A 4 11.72 6.70 -12.73
N PHE A 5 11.55 7.59 -11.75
CA PHE A 5 10.90 8.89 -11.93
C PHE A 5 11.39 9.88 -10.88
N MET A 6 10.88 11.10 -10.90
CA MET A 6 11.18 12.14 -9.91
C MET A 6 9.89 12.59 -9.24
N ILE A 7 9.96 12.91 -7.96
CA ILE A 7 8.90 13.61 -7.22
C ILE A 7 9.52 14.94 -6.77
N GLY A 8 9.24 16.02 -7.50
CA GLY A 8 10.04 17.24 -7.35
C GLY A 8 11.52 16.96 -7.55
N ASP A 9 12.35 17.21 -6.51
CA ASP A 9 13.79 16.95 -6.51
C ASP A 9 14.18 15.58 -5.92
N ILE A 10 13.20 14.77 -5.48
CA ILE A 10 13.44 13.47 -4.87
C ILE A 10 13.48 12.39 -5.95
N ALA A 11 14.60 11.65 -6.03
CA ALA A 11 14.70 10.50 -6.92
C ALA A 11 13.86 9.34 -6.37
N ALA A 12 13.06 8.75 -7.26
CA ALA A 12 12.10 7.71 -6.92
C ALA A 12 12.16 6.54 -7.90
N MET A 13 11.83 5.37 -7.42
CA MET A 13 11.69 4.17 -8.24
C MET A 13 10.50 3.35 -7.74
N MET A 14 9.59 3.03 -8.65
CA MET A 14 8.60 1.99 -8.41
C MET A 14 9.21 0.64 -8.72
N ILE A 15 9.02 -0.34 -7.85
CA ILE A 15 9.50 -1.72 -8.02
C ILE A 15 8.31 -2.64 -7.76
N SER A 16 7.98 -3.47 -8.75
CA SER A 16 6.84 -4.38 -8.65
C SER A 16 7.19 -5.61 -7.81
N ASP A 17 6.28 -6.02 -6.92
CA ASP A 17 6.31 -7.36 -6.31
C ASP A 17 5.49 -8.38 -7.12
N GLY A 18 4.78 -7.91 -8.15
CA GLY A 18 3.90 -8.70 -9.00
C GLY A 18 2.43 -8.58 -8.59
N PRO A 19 1.51 -9.09 -9.42
CA PRO A 19 0.08 -8.94 -9.20
C PRO A 19 -0.47 -9.93 -8.16
N LEU A 20 -1.57 -9.52 -7.51
CA LEU A 20 -2.41 -10.37 -6.68
C LEU A 20 -3.73 -10.69 -7.36
N ARG A 21 -4.21 -11.90 -7.14
CA ARG A 21 -5.53 -12.38 -7.57
C ARG A 21 -6.45 -12.44 -6.36
N LEU A 22 -7.30 -11.44 -6.22
CA LEU A 22 -8.23 -11.34 -5.10
C LEU A 22 -9.59 -12.00 -5.41
N ALA A 23 -10.52 -11.88 -4.49
CA ALA A 23 -11.86 -12.45 -4.61
C ALA A 23 -12.73 -11.74 -5.67
N ARG A 24 -13.97 -12.19 -5.81
CA ARG A 24 -14.97 -11.54 -6.68
C ARG A 24 -15.30 -10.13 -6.19
N PRO A 25 -15.54 -9.17 -7.10
CA PRO A 25 -15.75 -7.76 -6.74
C PRO A 25 -16.79 -7.52 -5.66
N HIS A 26 -17.96 -8.16 -5.75
CA HIS A 26 -19.05 -8.00 -4.77
C HIS A 26 -18.76 -8.56 -3.37
N ARG A 27 -17.75 -9.41 -3.24
CA ARG A 27 -17.28 -9.89 -1.93
C ARG A 27 -16.35 -8.89 -1.27
N ILE A 28 -15.69 -8.05 -2.05
CA ILE A 28 -14.74 -7.04 -1.58
C ILE A 28 -15.43 -5.69 -1.43
N PHE A 29 -16.10 -5.21 -2.49
CA PHE A 29 -16.84 -3.94 -2.50
C PHE A 29 -18.30 -4.19 -2.12
N GLN A 30 -18.53 -4.16 -0.81
CA GLN A 30 -19.87 -4.38 -0.25
C GLN A 30 -20.76 -3.15 -0.45
N SER A 31 -22.07 -3.35 -0.39
CA SER A 31 -23.07 -2.29 -0.57
C SER A 31 -23.17 -1.68 -1.99
N VAL A 32 -22.52 -2.29 -2.98
CA VAL A 32 -22.65 -1.91 -4.40
C VAL A 32 -23.29 -3.05 -5.17
N ASP A 33 -24.17 -2.72 -6.12
CA ASP A 33 -24.79 -3.71 -7.00
C ASP A 33 -23.71 -4.50 -7.76
N PRO A 34 -23.69 -5.85 -7.69
CA PRO A 34 -22.74 -6.68 -8.42
C PRO A 34 -22.68 -6.42 -9.93
N ALA A 35 -23.81 -6.08 -10.56
CA ALA A 35 -23.83 -5.75 -11.98
C ALA A 35 -23.10 -4.42 -12.25
N ALA A 36 -23.29 -3.41 -11.40
CA ALA A 36 -22.61 -2.13 -11.52
C ALA A 36 -21.08 -2.28 -11.34
N LEU A 37 -20.63 -3.14 -10.43
CA LEU A 37 -19.19 -3.46 -10.28
C LEU A 37 -18.62 -4.14 -11.53
N ALA A 38 -19.35 -5.12 -12.09
CA ALA A 38 -18.92 -5.82 -13.30
C ALA A 38 -18.87 -4.89 -14.52
N ASP A 39 -19.83 -4.00 -14.64
CA ASP A 39 -19.89 -2.99 -15.71
C ASP A 39 -18.70 -2.00 -15.58
N ALA A 40 -18.41 -1.52 -14.39
CA ALA A 40 -17.29 -0.60 -14.15
C ALA A 40 -15.94 -1.25 -14.51
N LEU A 41 -15.72 -2.51 -14.13
CA LEU A 41 -14.51 -3.27 -14.50
C LEU A 41 -14.43 -3.47 -16.02
N THR A 42 -15.52 -3.86 -16.65
CA THR A 42 -15.59 -4.05 -18.12
C THR A 42 -15.25 -2.76 -18.87
N HIS A 43 -15.79 -1.62 -18.43
CA HIS A 43 -15.49 -0.32 -19.03
C HIS A 43 -14.02 0.09 -18.84
N ALA A 44 -13.39 -0.35 -17.76
CA ALA A 44 -11.96 -0.16 -17.51
C ALA A 44 -11.06 -1.20 -18.24
N GLY A 45 -11.64 -2.11 -19.03
CA GLY A 45 -10.91 -3.17 -19.72
C GLY A 45 -10.39 -4.26 -18.77
N GLN A 46 -10.96 -4.37 -17.59
CA GLN A 46 -10.60 -5.37 -16.57
C GLN A 46 -11.56 -6.56 -16.57
N VAL A 47 -11.13 -7.64 -15.92
CA VAL A 47 -11.95 -8.87 -15.81
C VAL A 47 -13.12 -8.63 -14.83
N PRO A 48 -14.39 -8.83 -15.25
CA PRO A 48 -15.54 -8.39 -14.46
C PRO A 48 -15.87 -9.27 -13.24
N ASP A 49 -15.30 -10.48 -13.16
CA ASP A 49 -15.64 -11.46 -12.11
C ASP A 49 -14.52 -11.66 -11.09
N ARG A 50 -13.42 -10.92 -11.20
CA ARG A 50 -12.26 -11.05 -10.31
C ARG A 50 -11.52 -9.72 -10.18
N ILE A 51 -11.09 -9.42 -8.97
CA ILE A 51 -10.18 -8.30 -8.72
C ILE A 51 -8.74 -8.75 -8.94
N LEU A 52 -8.03 -8.01 -9.78
CA LEU A 52 -6.59 -8.10 -9.98
C LEU A 52 -5.98 -6.77 -9.56
N VAL A 53 -4.94 -6.82 -8.75
CA VAL A 53 -4.23 -5.62 -8.29
C VAL A 53 -2.72 -5.84 -8.40
N GLU A 54 -1.97 -4.75 -8.60
CA GLU A 54 -0.51 -4.77 -8.54
C GLU A 54 -0.02 -4.60 -7.11
N GLN A 55 1.26 -4.79 -6.89
CA GLN A 55 1.98 -4.43 -5.68
C GLN A 55 3.15 -3.53 -6.07
N ASN A 56 2.95 -2.24 -5.96
CA ASN A 56 3.87 -1.19 -6.39
C ASN A 56 4.66 -0.67 -5.18
N CYS A 57 5.81 -1.30 -4.88
CA CYS A 57 6.69 -0.87 -3.79
C CYS A 57 7.47 0.38 -4.23
N LEU A 58 7.42 1.45 -3.45
CA LEU A 58 8.10 2.70 -3.73
C LEU A 58 9.46 2.74 -3.04
N LEU A 59 10.53 2.97 -3.79
CA LEU A 59 11.84 3.32 -3.28
C LEU A 59 12.10 4.82 -3.47
N LEU A 60 12.42 5.53 -2.39
CA LEU A 60 12.86 6.92 -2.42
C LEU A 60 14.34 7.06 -2.04
N GLU A 61 15.05 7.96 -2.70
CA GLU A 61 16.37 8.42 -2.29
C GLU A 61 16.24 9.84 -1.72
N THR A 62 16.27 9.97 -0.39
CA THR A 62 16.07 11.24 0.30
C THR A 62 16.99 11.38 1.49
N GLY A 63 17.54 12.59 1.72
CA GLY A 63 18.45 12.86 2.83
C GLY A 63 19.70 11.97 2.88
N GLY A 64 20.15 11.46 1.73
CA GLY A 64 21.26 10.51 1.63
C GLY A 64 20.93 9.09 2.08
N LYS A 65 19.63 8.76 2.23
CA LYS A 65 19.12 7.45 2.62
C LYS A 65 18.23 6.88 1.53
N ARG A 66 18.15 5.54 1.49
CA ARG A 66 17.22 4.77 0.69
C ARG A 66 16.07 4.28 1.56
N ALA A 67 14.85 4.74 1.26
CA ALA A 67 13.64 4.36 1.97
C ALA A 67 12.73 3.54 1.04
N LEU A 68 12.45 2.29 1.42
CA LEU A 68 11.50 1.41 0.72
C LEU A 68 10.17 1.43 1.45
N PHE A 69 9.10 1.74 0.72
CA PHE A 69 7.73 1.75 1.22
C PHE A 69 7.04 0.47 0.79
N ASP A 70 6.63 -0.32 1.78
CA ASP A 70 6.10 -1.67 1.68
C ASP A 70 7.04 -2.65 0.96
N ASN A 71 6.82 -3.95 1.14
CA ASN A 71 7.79 -4.94 0.65
C ASN A 71 7.19 -6.25 0.13
N GLY A 72 5.90 -6.24 -0.19
CA GLY A 72 5.24 -7.35 -0.88
C GLY A 72 5.01 -8.59 -0.02
N MET A 73 4.62 -9.66 -0.72
CA MET A 73 4.25 -10.97 -0.15
C MET A 73 5.45 -11.82 0.28
N GLY A 74 6.69 -11.40 -0.04
CA GLY A 74 7.84 -12.29 0.14
C GLY A 74 7.74 -13.51 -0.77
N THR A 75 7.81 -14.70 -0.19
CA THR A 75 7.73 -15.97 -0.94
C THR A 75 6.35 -16.63 -0.88
N ASP A 76 5.38 -16.01 -0.19
CA ASP A 76 4.05 -16.59 -0.07
C ASP A 76 3.25 -16.48 -1.37
N THR A 77 2.51 -17.53 -1.70
CA THR A 77 1.76 -17.65 -2.96
C THR A 77 0.24 -17.71 -2.75
N MET A 78 -0.25 -17.33 -1.59
CA MET A 78 -1.66 -17.40 -1.23
C MET A 78 -2.57 -16.67 -2.24
N PHE A 79 -2.12 -15.52 -2.75
CA PHE A 79 -2.85 -14.73 -3.74
C PHE A 79 -2.35 -14.91 -5.18
N GLY A 80 -1.61 -15.99 -5.44
CA GLY A 80 -1.08 -16.34 -6.77
C GLY A 80 0.42 -16.49 -6.80
N THR A 81 0.92 -17.16 -7.85
CA THR A 81 2.34 -17.46 -8.02
C THR A 81 3.11 -16.36 -8.77
N GLU A 82 2.44 -15.25 -9.09
CA GLU A 82 3.01 -14.15 -9.87
C GLU A 82 3.56 -13.04 -8.99
N SER A 83 3.25 -13.03 -7.67
CA SER A 83 3.80 -12.15 -6.64
C SER A 83 5.14 -12.64 -6.09
N GLY A 84 5.72 -11.91 -5.12
CA GLY A 84 6.99 -12.27 -4.48
C GLY A 84 8.22 -11.97 -5.35
N ARG A 85 8.12 -10.98 -6.22
CA ARG A 85 9.18 -10.62 -7.19
C ARG A 85 10.05 -9.45 -6.78
N LEU A 86 9.75 -8.80 -5.66
CA LEU A 86 10.42 -7.56 -5.25
C LEU A 86 11.94 -7.70 -5.22
N LEU A 87 12.48 -8.69 -4.51
CA LEU A 87 13.93 -8.88 -4.39
C LEU A 87 14.61 -9.18 -5.74
N ALA A 88 13.93 -9.91 -6.63
CA ALA A 88 14.45 -10.18 -7.97
C ALA A 88 14.45 -8.89 -8.81
N ASN A 89 13.38 -8.11 -8.76
CA ASN A 89 13.24 -6.85 -9.47
C ASN A 89 14.19 -5.77 -8.94
N MET A 90 14.48 -5.74 -7.62
CA MET A 90 15.51 -4.90 -7.02
C MET A 90 16.88 -5.21 -7.59
N ARG A 91 17.26 -6.50 -7.65
CA ARG A 91 18.55 -6.92 -8.25
C ARG A 91 18.65 -6.50 -9.72
N GLU A 92 17.58 -6.68 -10.49
CA GLU A 92 17.51 -6.26 -11.89
C GLU A 92 17.67 -4.73 -12.02
N ALA A 93 17.11 -3.96 -11.09
CA ALA A 93 17.25 -2.52 -11.00
C ALA A 93 18.63 -2.04 -10.53
N GLY A 94 19.51 -2.95 -10.06
CA GLY A 94 20.80 -2.63 -9.47
C GLY A 94 20.70 -2.12 -8.02
N VAL A 95 19.62 -2.47 -7.32
CA VAL A 95 19.39 -2.11 -5.91
C VAL A 95 19.70 -3.32 -5.03
N ASP A 96 20.73 -3.19 -4.20
CA ASP A 96 21.02 -4.18 -3.17
C ASP A 96 20.04 -4.02 -2.00
N PRO A 97 19.30 -5.06 -1.58
CA PRO A 97 18.44 -5.00 -0.40
C PRO A 97 19.18 -4.57 0.88
N ALA A 98 20.46 -4.87 1.02
CA ALA A 98 21.28 -4.41 2.14
C ALA A 98 21.59 -2.91 2.11
N SER A 99 21.31 -2.22 0.99
CA SER A 99 21.45 -0.78 0.86
C SER A 99 20.22 0.01 1.30
N ILE A 100 19.16 -0.67 1.76
CA ILE A 100 17.95 -0.02 2.28
C ILE A 100 18.21 0.41 3.73
N ASP A 101 18.10 1.70 3.98
CA ASP A 101 18.28 2.31 5.32
C ASP A 101 16.98 2.35 6.12
N ALA A 102 15.85 2.51 5.43
CA ALA A 102 14.54 2.60 6.03
C ALA A 102 13.55 1.71 5.27
N LEU A 103 12.86 0.82 5.99
CA LEU A 103 11.70 0.10 5.53
C LEU A 103 10.48 0.75 6.17
N VAL A 104 9.61 1.33 5.36
CA VAL A 104 8.45 2.08 5.83
C VAL A 104 7.19 1.30 5.47
N LEU A 105 6.40 0.92 6.45
CA LEU A 105 5.18 0.16 6.25
C LEU A 105 3.98 1.09 6.32
N THR A 106 3.12 1.03 5.29
CA THR A 106 1.81 1.69 5.32
C THR A 106 0.94 1.04 6.39
N HIS A 107 0.96 -0.28 6.44
CA HIS A 107 0.26 -1.12 7.42
C HIS A 107 0.85 -2.54 7.39
N ALA A 108 0.31 -3.47 8.17
CA ALA A 108 0.91 -4.78 8.35
C ALA A 108 0.09 -5.95 7.76
N HIS A 109 -0.68 -5.72 6.69
CA HIS A 109 -1.23 -6.83 5.92
C HIS A 109 -0.12 -7.59 5.17
N SER A 110 -0.46 -8.79 4.74
CA SER A 110 0.49 -9.78 4.18
C SER A 110 1.30 -9.24 3.01
N ASP A 111 0.65 -8.59 2.10
CA ASP A 111 1.23 -8.07 0.86
C ASP A 111 2.00 -6.74 1.03
N HIS A 112 2.02 -6.18 2.22
CA HIS A 112 2.79 -4.98 2.55
C HIS A 112 4.02 -5.28 3.43
N CYS A 113 4.00 -6.35 4.24
CA CYS A 113 5.06 -6.59 5.22
C CYS A 113 5.71 -7.98 5.21
N TRP A 114 5.18 -8.97 4.47
CA TRP A 114 5.75 -10.33 4.53
C TRP A 114 7.10 -10.47 3.84
N GLY A 115 7.43 -9.57 2.91
CA GLY A 115 8.77 -9.50 2.34
C GLY A 115 9.87 -9.04 3.32
N THR A 116 9.53 -8.71 4.58
CA THR A 116 10.51 -8.28 5.58
C THR A 116 11.48 -9.40 5.97
N MET A 117 10.99 -10.64 6.08
CA MET A 117 11.79 -11.83 6.45
C MET A 117 11.83 -12.83 5.32
N GLY A 118 12.99 -13.44 5.11
CA GLY A 118 13.14 -14.60 4.24
C GLY A 118 12.62 -15.90 4.88
N ASP A 119 12.45 -16.94 4.06
CA ASP A 119 12.01 -18.26 4.54
C ASP A 119 13.01 -18.94 5.49
N ASP A 120 14.27 -18.56 5.40
CA ASP A 120 15.34 -19.01 6.28
C ASP A 120 15.35 -18.31 7.65
N GLY A 121 14.41 -17.39 7.88
CA GLY A 121 14.30 -16.59 9.11
C GLY A 121 15.31 -15.45 9.18
N THR A 122 15.95 -15.08 8.07
CA THR A 122 16.83 -13.92 8.01
C THR A 122 16.11 -12.69 7.47
N PRO A 123 16.43 -11.47 7.94
CA PRO A 123 15.85 -10.24 7.39
C PRO A 123 16.28 -10.01 5.93
N ASN A 124 15.34 -9.76 5.04
CA ASN A 124 15.65 -9.41 3.64
C ASN A 124 16.30 -8.03 3.52
N PHE A 125 16.06 -7.14 4.49
CA PHE A 125 16.63 -5.78 4.55
C PHE A 125 17.46 -5.64 5.84
N PRO A 126 18.70 -6.23 5.88
CA PRO A 126 19.44 -6.42 7.12
C PRO A 126 19.85 -5.13 7.82
N ASN A 127 19.96 -4.01 7.09
CA ASN A 127 20.43 -2.73 7.63
C ASN A 127 19.28 -1.73 7.86
N ALA A 128 18.05 -2.04 7.43
CA ALA A 128 16.94 -1.10 7.52
C ALA A 128 16.42 -0.93 8.95
N THR A 129 16.13 0.30 9.35
CA THR A 129 15.20 0.62 10.44
C THR A 129 13.78 0.48 9.89
N ILE A 130 12.88 -0.14 10.64
CA ILE A 130 11.49 -0.34 10.22
C ILE A 130 10.62 0.79 10.82
N TYR A 131 9.88 1.50 9.99
CA TYR A 131 8.96 2.56 10.41
C TYR A 131 7.52 2.14 10.16
N MET A 132 6.66 2.29 11.16
CA MET A 132 5.22 2.05 11.06
C MET A 132 4.47 2.88 12.11
N ALA A 133 3.13 2.97 12.02
CA ALA A 133 2.35 3.65 13.04
C ALA A 133 2.40 2.90 14.39
N GLU A 134 2.40 3.67 15.49
CA GLU A 134 2.27 3.10 16.84
C GLU A 134 0.99 2.28 16.97
N ALA A 135 -0.16 2.82 16.50
CA ALA A 135 -1.44 2.12 16.52
C ALA A 135 -1.45 0.81 15.72
N GLU A 136 -0.67 0.72 14.65
CA GLU A 136 -0.52 -0.51 13.85
C GLU A 136 0.28 -1.57 14.61
N LEU A 137 1.41 -1.16 15.21
CA LEU A 137 2.22 -2.04 16.02
C LEU A 137 1.47 -2.56 17.25
N ASP A 138 0.69 -1.70 17.92
CA ASP A 138 -0.12 -2.08 19.07
C ASP A 138 -1.23 -3.05 18.66
N PHE A 139 -1.96 -2.74 17.57
CA PHE A 139 -3.04 -3.58 17.08
C PHE A 139 -2.55 -5.00 16.76
N TRP A 140 -1.50 -5.15 15.97
CA TRP A 140 -0.99 -6.47 15.56
C TRP A 140 -0.09 -7.14 16.61
N GLY A 141 0.49 -6.36 17.53
CA GLY A 141 1.31 -6.85 18.62
C GLY A 141 0.51 -7.52 19.74
N GLU A 142 -0.79 -7.23 19.85
CA GLU A 142 -1.67 -7.82 20.83
C GLU A 142 -2.17 -9.21 20.38
N ALA A 143 -1.69 -10.26 21.03
CA ALA A 143 -2.09 -11.61 20.69
C ALA A 143 -3.54 -11.89 21.07
N GLY A 144 -4.32 -12.47 20.13
CA GLY A 144 -5.69 -12.90 20.37
C GLY A 144 -6.74 -11.78 20.31
N ASN A 145 -6.41 -10.63 19.75
CA ASN A 145 -7.40 -9.59 19.47
C ASN A 145 -8.40 -10.10 18.40
N PRO A 146 -9.69 -10.21 18.71
CA PRO A 146 -10.69 -10.79 17.80
C PRO A 146 -10.99 -9.94 16.56
N ALA A 147 -10.51 -8.71 16.52
CA ALA A 147 -10.62 -7.85 15.34
C ALA A 147 -9.54 -8.13 14.27
N GLN A 148 -8.51 -8.91 14.62
CA GLN A 148 -7.46 -9.31 13.67
C GLN A 148 -7.91 -10.54 12.88
N ASP A 149 -7.60 -10.57 11.58
CA ASP A 149 -7.70 -11.82 10.84
C ASP A 149 -6.50 -12.74 11.18
N GLU A 150 -6.76 -14.03 11.23
CA GLU A 150 -5.77 -15.03 11.68
C GLU A 150 -4.56 -15.13 10.74
N ILE A 151 -4.73 -14.81 9.45
CA ILE A 151 -3.69 -14.93 8.44
C ILE A 151 -2.68 -13.82 8.65
N SER A 152 -3.16 -12.57 8.69
CA SER A 152 -2.31 -11.40 8.91
C SER A 152 -1.64 -11.46 10.28
N GLN A 153 -2.37 -11.88 11.34
CA GLN A 153 -1.80 -12.04 12.67
C GLN A 153 -0.61 -13.02 12.69
N ARG A 154 -0.77 -14.21 12.08
CA ARG A 154 0.33 -15.19 11.98
C ARG A 154 1.49 -14.66 11.14
N GLY A 155 1.18 -13.94 10.09
CA GLY A 155 2.19 -13.32 9.25
C GLY A 155 3.00 -12.26 9.98
N VAL A 156 2.36 -11.37 10.72
CA VAL A 156 3.04 -10.35 11.54
C VAL A 156 3.94 -11.00 12.58
N GLN A 157 3.46 -12.06 13.26
CA GLN A 157 4.28 -12.81 14.22
C GLN A 157 5.51 -13.45 13.59
N LYS A 158 5.40 -13.93 12.35
CA LYS A 158 6.52 -14.58 11.63
C LYS A 158 7.46 -13.56 10.99
N HIS A 159 6.93 -12.53 10.35
CA HIS A 159 7.71 -11.68 9.44
C HIS A 159 8.09 -10.32 10.03
N LEU A 160 7.38 -9.83 11.05
CA LEU A 160 7.59 -8.48 11.59
C LEU A 160 8.03 -8.48 13.06
N LEU A 161 7.33 -9.17 13.95
CA LEU A 161 7.63 -9.14 15.40
C LEU A 161 9.01 -9.68 15.79
N PRO A 162 9.65 -10.62 15.08
CA PRO A 162 11.03 -10.98 15.36
C PRO A 162 12.03 -9.81 15.22
N LEU A 163 11.63 -8.75 14.50
CA LEU A 163 12.41 -7.53 14.29
C LEU A 163 11.92 -6.35 15.14
N ARG A 164 11.15 -6.59 16.19
CA ARG A 164 10.51 -5.54 17.01
C ARG A 164 11.52 -4.49 17.51
N GLU A 165 12.71 -4.90 17.88
CA GLU A 165 13.78 -4.00 18.34
C GLU A 165 14.29 -3.01 17.26
N ARG A 166 13.94 -3.27 15.99
CA ARG A 166 14.29 -2.42 14.84
C ARG A 166 13.13 -1.53 14.42
N ILE A 167 11.97 -1.66 15.06
CA ILE A 167 10.77 -0.87 14.74
C ILE A 167 10.82 0.45 15.49
N VAL A 168 10.70 1.53 14.73
CA VAL A 168 10.51 2.89 15.21
C VAL A 168 9.10 3.32 14.86
N THR A 169 8.29 3.63 15.86
CA THR A 169 6.92 4.08 15.63
C THR A 169 6.89 5.54 15.22
N ILE A 170 6.00 5.84 14.28
CA ILE A 170 5.73 7.19 13.77
C ILE A 170 4.27 7.57 14.01
N ARG A 171 4.03 8.88 14.10
CA ARG A 171 2.71 9.44 14.43
C ARG A 171 2.17 10.27 13.27
N ASP A 172 0.88 10.55 13.32
CA ASP A 172 0.24 11.46 12.37
C ASP A 172 0.98 12.80 12.27
N ARG A 173 1.14 13.28 11.03
CA ARG A 173 1.83 14.53 10.66
C ARG A 173 3.31 14.60 11.04
N GLN A 174 3.89 13.50 11.47
CA GLN A 174 5.31 13.46 11.75
C GLN A 174 6.13 13.43 10.45
N SER A 175 7.06 14.39 10.30
CA SER A 175 8.13 14.31 9.31
C SER A 175 9.26 13.46 9.90
N PHE A 176 9.45 12.24 9.40
CA PHE A 176 10.39 11.25 9.94
C PHE A 176 11.56 10.95 9.00
N LEU A 177 11.40 11.29 7.73
CA LEU A 177 12.45 11.32 6.71
C LEU A 177 12.41 12.68 6.02
N PRO A 178 13.53 13.19 5.49
CA PRO A 178 13.53 14.43 4.73
C PRO A 178 12.54 14.37 3.56
N GLY A 179 11.63 15.33 3.49
CA GLY A 179 10.62 15.40 2.44
C GLY A 179 9.50 14.37 2.54
N VAL A 180 9.35 13.66 3.67
CA VAL A 180 8.26 12.68 3.87
C VAL A 180 7.55 12.94 5.18
N GLN A 181 6.24 13.13 5.12
CA GLN A 181 5.36 13.30 6.26
C GLN A 181 4.32 12.18 6.32
N ALA A 182 4.19 11.55 7.48
CA ALA A 182 3.15 10.57 7.75
C ALA A 182 1.77 11.24 7.82
N TRP A 183 0.76 10.57 7.31
CA TRP A 183 -0.64 10.93 7.43
C TRP A 183 -1.43 9.71 7.89
N LEU A 184 -1.94 9.76 9.13
CA LEU A 184 -2.74 8.66 9.67
C LEU A 184 -4.09 8.60 8.93
N THR A 185 -4.37 7.44 8.35
CA THR A 185 -5.53 7.18 7.49
C THR A 185 -6.21 5.88 7.91
N PRO A 186 -6.82 5.86 9.13
CA PRO A 186 -7.36 4.65 9.74
C PRO A 186 -8.59 4.11 9.01
N GLY A 187 -8.92 2.86 9.25
CA GLY A 187 -10.11 2.17 8.76
C GLY A 187 -9.78 0.88 8.04
N HIS A 188 -8.84 0.91 7.09
CA HIS A 188 -8.30 -0.31 6.49
C HIS A 188 -7.61 -1.15 7.56
N THR A 189 -6.68 -0.56 8.28
CA THR A 189 -6.24 -0.98 9.60
C THR A 189 -6.28 0.23 10.55
N PRO A 190 -6.25 0.03 11.89
CA PRO A 190 -6.30 1.15 12.85
C PRO A 190 -5.10 2.10 12.74
N GLY A 191 -3.95 1.59 12.33
CA GLY A 191 -2.71 2.34 12.18
C GLY A 191 -2.28 2.57 10.74
N HIS A 192 -3.17 2.38 9.76
CA HIS A 192 -2.82 2.61 8.37
C HIS A 192 -2.29 4.02 8.13
N LEU A 193 -1.20 4.14 7.38
CA LEU A 193 -0.54 5.40 7.01
C LEU A 193 -0.55 5.60 5.49
N ALA A 194 -0.92 6.79 5.07
CA ALA A 194 -0.50 7.38 3.81
C ALA A 194 0.72 8.28 4.03
N PHE A 195 1.44 8.64 2.97
CA PHE A 195 2.60 9.51 3.08
C PHE A 195 2.55 10.64 2.08
N LEU A 196 2.67 11.87 2.60
CA LEU A 196 2.85 13.06 1.79
C LEU A 196 4.32 13.23 1.49
N ILE A 197 4.65 13.39 0.20
CA ILE A 197 6.02 13.50 -0.29
C ILE A 197 6.20 14.89 -0.88
N ASP A 198 7.27 15.60 -0.47
CA ASP A 198 7.62 16.90 -1.02
C ASP A 198 7.75 16.79 -2.55
N GLY A 199 7.28 17.84 -3.24
CA GLY A 199 7.11 17.77 -4.70
C GLY A 199 5.67 17.48 -5.11
N GLY A 200 4.75 17.31 -4.13
CA GLY A 200 3.32 17.28 -4.38
C GLY A 200 2.74 15.90 -4.70
N ALA A 201 3.24 14.84 -4.09
CA ALA A 201 2.71 13.50 -4.24
C ALA A 201 2.23 12.89 -2.91
N CYS A 202 1.30 11.94 -3.00
CA CYS A 202 0.80 11.14 -1.89
C CYS A 202 0.88 9.64 -2.23
N LEU A 203 1.61 8.88 -1.41
CA LEU A 203 1.51 7.43 -1.39
C LEU A 203 0.27 7.07 -0.57
N THR A 204 -0.73 6.46 -1.21
CA THR A 204 -2.07 6.32 -0.63
C THR A 204 -2.29 5.03 0.16
N GLY A 205 -1.39 4.06 0.03
CA GLY A 205 -1.61 2.71 0.57
C GLY A 205 -2.95 2.15 0.09
N ASP A 206 -3.73 1.59 1.03
CA ASP A 206 -4.95 0.85 0.73
C ASP A 206 -6.25 1.62 0.96
N VAL A 207 -6.18 2.92 1.25
CA VAL A 207 -7.39 3.77 1.42
C VAL A 207 -8.27 3.75 0.18
N ALA A 208 -7.66 3.77 -1.02
CA ALA A 208 -8.35 3.68 -2.31
C ALA A 208 -7.62 2.66 -3.19
N PHE A 209 -7.64 1.39 -2.77
CA PHE A 209 -6.74 0.36 -3.26
C PHE A 209 -7.02 -0.11 -4.70
N HIS A 210 -8.19 0.14 -5.28
CA HIS A 210 -8.56 -0.40 -6.58
C HIS A 210 -9.06 0.66 -7.56
N ASP A 211 -8.38 0.81 -8.69
CA ASP A 211 -8.89 1.53 -9.86
C ASP A 211 -9.67 0.55 -10.77
N PRO A 212 -10.94 0.83 -11.13
CA PRO A 212 -11.68 2.08 -10.89
C PRO A 212 -12.59 2.06 -9.64
N LEU A 213 -12.75 0.93 -8.96
CA LEU A 213 -13.88 0.73 -8.04
C LEU A 213 -13.83 1.63 -6.81
N SER A 214 -12.65 1.84 -6.19
CA SER A 214 -12.51 2.72 -5.01
C SER A 214 -12.81 4.19 -5.34
N TYR A 215 -12.69 4.57 -6.59
CA TYR A 215 -12.94 5.93 -7.08
C TYR A 215 -14.38 6.15 -7.50
N LEU A 216 -14.97 5.19 -8.21
CA LEU A 216 -16.38 5.28 -8.66
C LEU A 216 -17.36 5.04 -7.52
N TYR A 217 -16.98 4.24 -6.53
CA TYR A 217 -17.81 3.87 -5.38
C TYR A 217 -17.09 4.16 -4.06
N PRO A 218 -16.75 5.43 -3.76
CA PRO A 218 -15.97 5.78 -2.56
C PRO A 218 -16.71 5.43 -1.25
N GLU A 219 -18.03 5.31 -1.30
CA GLU A 219 -18.88 4.91 -0.16
C GLU A 219 -18.97 3.40 0.02
N ALA A 220 -18.36 2.60 -0.87
CA ALA A 220 -18.39 1.14 -0.73
C ALA A 220 -17.57 0.70 0.48
N ARG A 221 -18.15 -0.18 1.30
CA ARG A 221 -17.42 -0.86 2.37
C ARG A 221 -16.48 -1.88 1.74
N CYS A 222 -15.23 -1.87 2.16
CA CYS A 222 -14.26 -2.87 1.76
C CYS A 222 -14.26 -4.02 2.76
N ALA A 223 -14.30 -5.26 2.28
CA ALA A 223 -14.28 -6.44 3.14
C ALA A 223 -12.92 -6.66 3.83
N TYR A 224 -11.88 -5.97 3.39
CA TYR A 224 -10.55 -6.00 3.99
C TYR A 224 -10.34 -4.89 5.02
N ASP A 225 -11.31 -3.97 5.17
CA ASP A 225 -11.23 -2.92 6.18
C ASP A 225 -11.57 -3.49 7.56
N THR A 226 -10.68 -3.29 8.53
CA THR A 226 -10.92 -3.65 9.94
C THR A 226 -12.09 -2.84 10.52
N GLU A 227 -12.22 -1.56 10.10
CA GLU A 227 -13.27 -0.63 10.50
C GLU A 227 -13.90 0.00 9.25
N PRO A 228 -14.84 -0.70 8.56
CA PRO A 228 -15.32 -0.30 7.22
C PRO A 228 -15.93 1.10 7.14
N GLU A 229 -16.65 1.55 8.19
CA GLU A 229 -17.25 2.87 8.24
C GLU A 229 -16.18 3.97 8.37
N VAL A 230 -15.15 3.73 9.16
CA VAL A 230 -13.99 4.63 9.28
C VAL A 230 -13.23 4.65 7.96
N GLY A 231 -13.06 3.49 7.31
CA GLY A 231 -12.41 3.37 6.00
C GLY A 231 -13.11 4.18 4.91
N VAL A 232 -14.45 4.16 4.88
CA VAL A 232 -15.25 5.00 3.95
C VAL A 232 -14.99 6.48 4.21
N GLU A 233 -15.04 6.94 5.47
CA GLU A 233 -14.82 8.36 5.78
C GLU A 233 -13.38 8.79 5.46
N THR A 234 -12.40 7.99 5.82
CA THR A 234 -10.99 8.22 5.49
C THR A 234 -10.78 8.35 3.98
N ARG A 235 -11.41 7.45 3.20
CA ARG A 235 -11.34 7.47 1.73
C ARG A 235 -11.93 8.76 1.16
N ARG A 236 -13.08 9.21 1.65
CA ARG A 236 -13.69 10.49 1.24
C ARG A 236 -12.79 11.67 1.53
N ILE A 237 -12.23 11.74 2.73
CA ILE A 237 -11.28 12.79 3.13
C ILE A 237 -10.06 12.78 2.20
N MET A 238 -9.48 11.60 1.97
CA MET A 238 -8.30 11.47 1.11
C MET A 238 -8.60 11.90 -0.33
N LEU A 239 -9.66 11.37 -0.95
CA LEU A 239 -9.99 11.69 -2.34
C LEU A 239 -10.28 13.18 -2.54
N ASN A 240 -10.98 13.82 -1.59
CA ASN A 240 -11.17 15.28 -1.61
C ASN A 240 -9.83 16.01 -1.57
N ARG A 241 -8.96 15.65 -0.65
CA ARG A 241 -7.66 16.29 -0.48
C ARG A 241 -6.77 16.14 -1.71
N LEU A 242 -6.73 14.93 -2.30
CA LEU A 242 -5.96 14.67 -3.51
C LEU A 242 -6.38 15.57 -4.67
N VAL A 243 -7.69 15.80 -4.83
CA VAL A 243 -8.24 16.70 -5.86
C VAL A 243 -7.98 18.17 -5.52
N ASP A 244 -8.31 18.59 -4.31
CA ASP A 244 -8.31 20.00 -3.92
C ASP A 244 -6.88 20.56 -3.85
N GLU A 245 -5.91 19.76 -3.38
CA GLU A 245 -4.48 20.12 -3.32
C GLU A 245 -3.73 19.71 -4.61
N ARG A 246 -4.38 19.06 -5.58
CA ARG A 246 -3.79 18.58 -6.85
C ARG A 246 -2.58 17.69 -6.64
N LEU A 247 -2.64 16.80 -5.64
CA LEU A 247 -1.55 15.88 -5.34
C LEU A 247 -1.46 14.78 -6.40
N GLY A 248 -0.25 14.46 -6.82
CA GLY A 248 0.03 13.23 -7.53
C GLY A 248 -0.27 12.02 -6.65
N VAL A 249 -0.76 10.96 -7.25
CA VAL A 249 -1.08 9.70 -6.56
C VAL A 249 -0.01 8.67 -6.85
N ILE A 250 0.47 8.03 -5.81
CA ILE A 250 1.29 6.82 -5.87
C ILE A 250 0.45 5.73 -5.22
N GLY A 251 -0.15 4.88 -6.06
CA GLY A 251 -1.06 3.83 -5.62
C GLY A 251 -0.38 2.47 -5.57
N TYR A 252 -0.39 1.83 -4.40
CA TYR A 252 0.23 0.52 -4.21
C TYR A 252 -0.42 -0.55 -5.11
N HIS A 253 -1.74 -0.60 -5.13
CA HIS A 253 -2.52 -1.59 -5.87
C HIS A 253 -3.04 -1.12 -7.24
N HIS A 254 -2.60 0.03 -7.69
CA HIS A 254 -3.02 0.58 -8.97
C HIS A 254 -2.32 -0.11 -10.14
N PRO A 255 -2.91 -0.03 -11.36
CA PRO A 255 -2.24 -0.51 -12.57
C PRO A 255 -0.83 0.08 -12.70
N TRP A 256 0.12 -0.77 -13.04
CA TRP A 256 1.53 -0.42 -13.16
C TRP A 256 1.78 0.84 -14.01
N PRO A 257 2.63 1.78 -13.57
CA PRO A 257 3.47 1.80 -12.37
C PRO A 257 2.80 2.43 -11.15
N GLY A 258 1.48 2.55 -11.09
CA GLY A 258 0.73 3.08 -9.97
C GLY A 258 0.75 4.61 -9.84
N LEU A 259 1.22 5.32 -10.87
CA LEU A 259 1.36 6.76 -10.87
C LEU A 259 0.20 7.44 -11.60
N GLY A 260 -0.31 8.53 -11.04
CA GLY A 260 -1.38 9.27 -11.66
C GLY A 260 -1.91 10.43 -10.79
N ARG A 261 -3.15 10.81 -11.03
CA ARG A 261 -3.87 11.82 -10.25
C ARG A 261 -5.34 11.46 -10.13
N VAL A 262 -6.02 12.10 -9.18
CA VAL A 262 -7.47 11.97 -9.01
C VAL A 262 -8.17 13.21 -9.55
N GLU A 263 -9.29 13.00 -10.23
CA GLU A 263 -10.18 14.06 -10.69
C GLU A 263 -11.60 13.78 -10.21
N ARG A 264 -12.40 14.85 -10.01
CA ARG A 264 -13.84 14.70 -9.81
C ARG A 264 -14.49 14.20 -11.11
N PHE A 265 -15.35 13.20 -10.99
CA PHE A 265 -16.05 12.60 -12.12
C PHE A 265 -17.50 12.33 -11.75
N ARG A 266 -18.44 13.10 -12.33
CA ARG A 266 -19.86 13.08 -11.95
C ARG A 266 -19.98 13.38 -10.43
N ASP A 267 -20.71 12.56 -9.72
CA ASP A 267 -20.88 12.66 -8.27
C ASP A 267 -19.80 11.86 -7.49
N SER A 268 -18.71 11.48 -8.15
CA SER A 268 -17.66 10.63 -7.62
C SER A 268 -16.27 11.07 -8.10
N TYR A 269 -15.35 10.13 -8.28
CA TYR A 269 -13.96 10.39 -8.68
C TYR A 269 -13.53 9.42 -9.79
N ARG A 270 -12.42 9.74 -10.43
CA ARG A 270 -11.68 8.82 -11.30
C ARG A 270 -10.18 8.99 -11.10
N PHE A 271 -9.46 7.90 -11.21
CA PHE A 271 -8.02 7.91 -11.34
C PHE A 271 -7.64 8.11 -12.80
N ILE A 272 -6.66 8.97 -13.03
CA ILE A 272 -6.06 9.21 -14.36
C ILE A 272 -4.62 8.77 -14.28
N ALA A 273 -4.30 7.64 -14.91
CA ALA A 273 -2.95 7.12 -14.99
C ALA A 273 -2.04 8.02 -15.83
N GLY A 274 -0.76 8.06 -15.45
CA GLY A 274 0.25 8.87 -16.11
C GLY A 274 0.58 10.13 -15.31
N ALA A 275 1.85 10.45 -15.27
CA ALA A 275 2.40 11.65 -14.65
C ALA A 275 2.74 12.69 -15.70
#